data_f07328089dff41f609b101e85bb468fc
#
_entry.id   f07328089dff41f609b101e85bb468fc
#
_cell.length_a   1.000
_cell.length_b   1.000
_cell.length_c   1.000
_cell.angle_alpha   90.00
_cell.angle_beta   90.00
_cell.angle_gamma   90.00
#
_symmetry.space_group_name_H-M   'P 1'
#
loop_
_entity.id
_entity.type
_entity.pdbx_description
1 polymer ?
#
loop_
_entity_poly.entity_id
_entity_poly.type
_entity_poly.pdbx_seq_one_letter_code
_entity_poly.pdbx_strand_id
1 'polypeptide(L)'
;MPHLHPSVDPEGLDEFSVVFTDRSLNHMSQRFQQVMRDLSGMLGQVYGAAQVAIVPGGGTYAMESVARQFGRDAHALIVRNGWFSYRWSQIFEAGNFTRDTTVVMARPTGNAPQPAY
;
A
#
# COMPACT_ATOMS: atom_id res chain seq x y z
N MET A 1 -13.61 8.94 -31.13
CA MET A 1 -13.15 7.52 -30.94
C MET A 1 -14.36 6.64 -31.12
N PRO A 2 -14.25 5.48 -31.74
CA PRO A 2 -15.37 4.55 -31.82
C PRO A 2 -15.70 4.11 -30.39
N HIS A 3 -16.90 4.45 -29.93
CA HIS A 3 -17.40 3.95 -28.66
C HIS A 3 -17.80 2.50 -28.82
N LEU A 4 -17.44 1.67 -27.87
CA LEU A 4 -18.12 0.41 -27.67
C LEU A 4 -19.60 0.64 -27.43
N HIS A 5 -20.40 -0.39 -27.47
CA HIS A 5 -21.82 -0.31 -27.23
C HIS A 5 -22.11 0.52 -25.96
N PRO A 6 -23.07 1.47 -25.96
CA PRO A 6 -23.31 2.37 -24.80
C PRO A 6 -23.59 1.65 -23.48
N SER A 7 -24.08 0.41 -23.53
CA SER A 7 -24.28 -0.42 -22.33
C SER A 7 -22.98 -1.02 -21.78
N VAL A 8 -21.90 -1.02 -22.56
CA VAL A 8 -20.60 -1.56 -22.15
C VAL A 8 -19.66 -0.44 -21.70
N ASP A 9 -19.80 0.74 -22.31
CA ASP A 9 -19.00 1.92 -21.99
C ASP A 9 -19.91 3.14 -21.81
N PRO A 10 -20.71 3.19 -20.74
CA PRO A 10 -21.68 4.27 -20.51
C PRO A 10 -20.99 5.61 -20.23
N GLU A 11 -19.70 5.62 -19.88
CA GLU A 11 -18.94 6.82 -19.54
C GLU A 11 -18.05 7.32 -20.68
N GLY A 12 -18.12 6.67 -21.84
CA GLY A 12 -17.43 7.10 -23.06
C GLY A 12 -15.92 6.95 -23.03
N LEU A 13 -15.40 6.16 -22.13
CA LEU A 13 -14.01 5.70 -22.10
C LEU A 13 -13.98 4.21 -22.48
N ASP A 14 -13.11 3.86 -23.40
CA ASP A 14 -12.95 2.46 -23.82
C ASP A 14 -12.53 1.61 -22.61
N GLU A 15 -13.48 1.01 -21.96
CA GLU A 15 -13.26 0.08 -20.86
C GLU A 15 -12.84 -1.29 -21.42
N PHE A 16 -11.64 -1.32 -21.99
CA PHE A 16 -11.06 -2.57 -22.43
C PHE A 16 -10.63 -3.40 -21.22
N SER A 17 -11.46 -4.34 -20.85
CA SER A 17 -11.08 -5.41 -19.96
C SER A 17 -11.09 -6.72 -20.73
N VAL A 18 -10.11 -7.58 -20.46
CA VAL A 18 -10.07 -8.95 -20.95
C VAL A 18 -11.30 -9.75 -20.49
N VAL A 19 -11.94 -9.30 -19.43
CA VAL A 19 -13.16 -9.84 -18.86
C VAL A 19 -14.22 -8.75 -18.87
N PHE A 20 -15.11 -8.80 -19.84
CA PHE A 20 -16.28 -7.92 -19.91
C PHE A 20 -17.27 -8.28 -18.80
N THR A 21 -17.13 -7.67 -17.67
CA THR A 21 -18.10 -7.74 -16.58
C THR A 21 -18.48 -6.32 -16.15
N ASP A 22 -19.68 -6.17 -15.64
CA ASP A 22 -20.16 -4.94 -15.01
C ASP A 22 -19.34 -4.50 -13.78
N ARG A 23 -18.39 -5.35 -13.35
CA ARG A 23 -17.49 -5.11 -12.22
C ARG A 23 -16.09 -4.64 -12.62
N SER A 24 -15.75 -4.75 -13.89
CA SER A 24 -14.46 -4.28 -14.41
C SER A 24 -14.53 -2.81 -14.72
N LEU A 25 -13.64 -2.03 -14.11
CA LEU A 25 -13.50 -0.61 -14.37
C LEU A 25 -12.14 -0.33 -14.99
N ASN A 26 -12.13 0.43 -16.09
CA ASN A 26 -10.90 0.98 -16.62
C ASN A 26 -10.37 2.03 -15.62
N HIS A 27 -9.06 2.01 -15.36
CA HIS A 27 -8.42 2.97 -14.45
C HIS A 27 -8.55 4.44 -14.90
N MET A 28 -8.85 4.68 -16.18
CA MET A 28 -9.09 6.00 -16.77
C MET A 28 -10.56 6.42 -16.71
N SER A 29 -11.49 5.51 -16.35
CA SER A 29 -12.91 5.81 -16.32
C SER A 29 -13.24 6.83 -15.22
N GLN A 30 -14.27 7.65 -15.45
CA GLN A 30 -14.72 8.62 -14.46
C GLN A 30 -15.20 7.91 -13.17
N ARG A 31 -15.83 6.76 -13.34
CA ARG A 31 -16.29 5.94 -12.21
C ARG A 31 -15.12 5.44 -11.36
N PHE A 32 -14.05 4.95 -11.97
CA PHE A 32 -12.85 4.54 -11.23
C PHE A 32 -12.20 5.74 -10.53
N GLN A 33 -12.09 6.88 -11.20
CA GLN A 33 -11.57 8.10 -10.59
C GLN A 33 -12.40 8.54 -9.38
N GLN A 34 -13.74 8.39 -9.45
CA GLN A 34 -14.60 8.70 -8.32
C GLN A 34 -14.35 7.75 -7.16
N VAL A 35 -14.25 6.44 -7.40
CA VAL A 35 -13.88 5.45 -6.38
C VAL A 35 -12.58 5.80 -5.69
N MET A 36 -11.56 6.21 -6.44
CA MET A 36 -10.26 6.60 -5.86
C MET A 36 -10.35 7.86 -5.00
N ARG A 37 -11.16 8.85 -5.41
CA ARG A 37 -11.43 10.05 -4.59
C ARG A 37 -12.15 9.70 -3.30
N ASP A 38 -13.16 8.85 -3.38
CA ASP A 38 -13.95 8.42 -2.21
C ASP A 38 -13.08 7.64 -1.23
N LEU A 39 -12.26 6.71 -1.70
CA LEU A 39 -11.31 5.97 -0.87
C LEU A 39 -10.32 6.91 -0.17
N SER A 40 -9.74 7.85 -0.90
CA SER A 40 -8.81 8.83 -0.31
C SER A 40 -9.49 9.68 0.75
N GLY A 41 -10.72 10.13 0.48
CA GLY A 41 -11.51 10.91 1.43
C GLY A 41 -11.85 10.14 2.70
N MET A 42 -12.35 8.91 2.56
CA MET A 42 -12.69 8.04 3.69
C MET A 42 -11.45 7.70 4.55
N LEU A 43 -10.35 7.32 3.93
CA LEU A 43 -9.11 7.02 4.64
C LEU A 43 -8.54 8.27 5.32
N GLY A 44 -8.60 9.42 4.66
CA GLY A 44 -8.22 10.69 5.27
C GLY A 44 -9.01 10.99 6.54
N GLN A 45 -10.33 10.76 6.52
CA GLN A 45 -11.19 10.95 7.70
C GLN A 45 -10.87 9.96 8.82
N VAL A 46 -10.73 8.67 8.49
CA VAL A 46 -10.47 7.61 9.49
C VAL A 46 -9.15 7.81 10.21
N TYR A 47 -8.12 8.20 9.48
CA TYR A 47 -6.77 8.36 10.02
C TYR A 47 -6.40 9.80 10.39
N GLY A 48 -7.29 10.77 10.20
CA GLY A 48 -6.98 12.19 10.40
C GLY A 48 -5.83 12.68 9.51
N ALA A 49 -5.67 12.08 8.33
CA ALA A 49 -4.56 12.34 7.44
C ALA A 49 -4.86 13.50 6.48
N ALA A 50 -3.89 14.40 6.29
CA ALA A 50 -4.01 15.47 5.31
C ALA A 50 -4.02 14.96 3.86
N GLN A 51 -3.32 13.87 3.60
CA GLN A 51 -3.26 13.22 2.29
C GLN A 51 -3.13 11.71 2.44
N VAL A 52 -3.60 10.98 1.42
CA VAL A 52 -3.52 9.52 1.35
C VAL A 52 -2.86 9.13 0.04
N ALA A 53 -1.81 8.33 0.11
CA ALA A 53 -1.18 7.72 -1.05
C ALA A 53 -1.62 6.26 -1.17
N ILE A 54 -2.30 5.93 -2.26
CA ILE A 54 -2.71 4.55 -2.56
C ILE A 54 -1.66 3.95 -3.50
N VAL A 55 -0.93 2.96 -3.00
CA VAL A 55 0.15 2.29 -3.74
C VAL A 55 -0.38 0.97 -4.31
N PRO A 56 -0.40 0.80 -5.64
CA PRO A 56 -0.80 -0.46 -6.25
C PRO A 56 0.15 -1.59 -5.86
N GLY A 57 -0.40 -2.75 -5.49
CA GLY A 57 0.36 -3.94 -5.14
C GLY A 57 0.11 -4.43 -3.72
N GLY A 58 0.97 -5.30 -3.23
CA GLY A 58 0.90 -5.78 -1.85
C GLY A 58 1.43 -4.74 -0.86
N GLY A 59 1.05 -4.88 0.43
CA GLY A 59 1.48 -3.95 1.49
C GLY A 59 3.00 -3.76 1.60
N THR A 60 3.79 -4.72 1.13
CA THR A 60 5.26 -4.61 1.09
C THR A 60 5.73 -3.45 0.19
N TYR A 61 5.04 -3.17 -0.91
CA TYR A 61 5.39 -2.03 -1.77
C TYR A 61 5.19 -0.69 -1.04
N ALA A 62 4.12 -0.57 -0.27
CA ALA A 62 3.90 0.63 0.55
C ALA A 62 4.98 0.75 1.64
N MET A 63 5.33 -0.35 2.30
CA MET A 63 6.43 -0.37 3.28
C MET A 63 7.76 0.06 2.64
N GLU A 64 8.09 -0.47 1.48
CA GLU A 64 9.32 -0.11 0.77
C GLU A 64 9.32 1.36 0.33
N SER A 65 8.19 1.89 -0.15
CA SER A 65 8.09 3.29 -0.53
C SER A 65 8.34 4.23 0.65
N VAL A 66 7.80 3.91 1.82
CA VAL A 66 8.05 4.64 3.07
C VAL A 66 9.53 4.55 3.47
N ALA A 67 10.09 3.34 3.45
CA ALA A 67 11.50 3.13 3.80
C ALA A 67 12.44 3.93 2.91
N ARG A 68 12.21 3.94 1.59
CA ARG A 68 13.05 4.68 0.64
C ARG A 68 12.93 6.19 0.76
N GLN A 69 11.76 6.70 1.14
CA GLN A 69 11.56 8.14 1.28
C GLN A 69 12.08 8.68 2.61
N PHE A 70 11.82 7.97 3.71
CA PHE A 70 12.08 8.48 5.06
C PHE A 70 13.28 7.81 5.73
N GLY A 71 13.71 6.64 5.26
CA GLY A 71 14.85 5.90 5.81
C GLY A 71 16.19 6.24 5.15
N ARG A 72 16.21 7.01 4.07
CA ARG A 72 17.46 7.38 3.39
C ARG A 72 18.35 8.20 4.31
N ASP A 73 19.60 7.77 4.44
CA ASP A 73 20.62 8.40 5.28
C ASP A 73 20.20 8.60 6.75
N ALA A 74 19.14 7.92 7.19
CA ALA A 74 18.62 7.98 8.53
C ALA A 74 19.09 6.79 9.37
N HIS A 75 18.92 6.89 10.69
CA HIS A 75 19.02 5.77 11.60
C HIS A 75 17.60 5.21 11.80
N ALA A 76 17.35 3.98 11.40
CA ALA A 76 16.06 3.34 11.53
C ALA A 76 15.98 2.44 12.77
N LEU A 77 14.99 2.68 13.62
CA LEU A 77 14.65 1.79 14.73
C LEU A 77 13.53 0.83 14.29
N ILE A 78 13.79 -0.47 14.36
CA ILE A 78 12.84 -1.51 13.98
C ILE A 78 12.43 -2.29 15.22
N VAL A 79 11.17 -2.16 15.64
CA VAL A 79 10.58 -3.00 16.68
C VAL A 79 10.07 -4.28 16.04
N ARG A 80 10.81 -5.37 16.22
CA ARG A 80 10.57 -6.64 15.52
C ARG A 80 9.77 -7.60 16.40
N ASN A 81 8.46 -7.54 16.28
CA ASN A 81 7.50 -8.32 17.05
C ASN A 81 6.70 -9.36 16.23
N GLY A 82 7.04 -9.54 14.96
CA GLY A 82 6.37 -10.50 14.08
C GLY A 82 6.92 -10.47 12.67
N TRP A 83 6.26 -11.24 11.77
CA TRP A 83 6.73 -11.43 10.41
C TRP A 83 6.76 -10.13 9.58
N PHE A 84 5.73 -9.29 9.70
CA PHE A 84 5.69 -8.04 8.96
C PHE A 84 6.70 -7.01 9.47
N SER A 85 6.98 -6.98 10.76
CA SER A 85 8.05 -6.13 11.29
C SER A 85 9.45 -6.63 10.88
N TYR A 86 9.64 -7.94 10.70
CA TYR A 86 10.84 -8.49 10.10
C TYR A 86 11.03 -8.04 8.65
N ARG A 87 9.93 -7.82 7.91
CA ARG A 87 9.99 -7.31 6.54
C ARG A 87 10.69 -5.95 6.43
N TRP A 88 10.57 -5.09 7.43
CA TRP A 88 11.31 -3.83 7.48
C TRP A 88 12.82 -4.06 7.49
N SER A 89 13.32 -5.02 8.28
CA SER A 89 14.74 -5.40 8.25
C SER A 89 15.18 -5.82 6.86
N GLN A 90 14.41 -6.69 6.21
CA GLN A 90 14.72 -7.15 4.85
C GLN A 90 14.74 -6.00 3.83
N ILE A 91 13.82 -5.05 3.93
CA ILE A 91 13.76 -3.88 3.03
C ILE A 91 15.01 -3.01 3.20
N PHE A 92 15.41 -2.71 4.43
CA PHE A 92 16.59 -1.90 4.69
C PHE A 92 17.90 -2.60 4.30
N GLU A 93 18.02 -3.89 4.60
CA GLU A 93 19.17 -4.71 4.22
C GLU A 93 19.31 -4.82 2.68
N ALA A 94 18.22 -5.16 1.99
CA ALA A 94 18.25 -5.29 0.53
C ALA A 94 18.44 -3.94 -0.17
N GLY A 95 17.87 -2.89 0.36
CA GLY A 95 17.93 -1.55 -0.22
C GLY A 95 19.24 -0.81 0.02
N ASN A 96 19.93 -1.11 1.10
CA ASN A 96 21.19 -0.49 1.54
C ASN A 96 21.21 1.04 1.39
N PHE A 97 20.12 1.70 1.73
CA PHE A 97 19.96 3.15 1.59
C PHE A 97 19.88 3.90 2.94
N THR A 98 19.73 3.16 4.03
CA THR A 98 19.75 3.75 5.39
C THR A 98 21.19 3.82 5.89
N ARG A 99 21.47 4.79 6.76
CA ARG A 99 22.79 4.94 7.37
C ARG A 99 23.06 3.82 8.37
N ASP A 100 22.06 3.47 9.18
CA ASP A 100 22.17 2.46 10.21
C ASP A 100 20.81 1.95 10.66
N THR A 101 20.77 0.75 11.25
CA THR A 101 19.56 0.17 11.80
C THR A 101 19.76 -0.37 13.21
N THR A 102 18.83 -0.07 14.11
CA THR A 102 18.72 -0.72 15.41
C THR A 102 17.50 -1.62 15.43
N VAL A 103 17.70 -2.88 15.80
CA VAL A 103 16.60 -3.86 15.86
C VAL A 103 16.34 -4.23 17.32
N VAL A 104 15.11 -3.96 17.77
CA VAL A 104 14.59 -4.43 19.06
C VAL A 104 13.68 -5.62 18.80
N MET A 105 14.08 -6.80 19.27
CA MET A 105 13.32 -8.03 19.07
C MET A 105 12.42 -8.30 20.26
N ALA A 106 11.16 -8.66 19.99
CA ALA A 106 10.26 -9.20 21.00
C ALA A 106 10.81 -10.52 21.55
N ARG A 107 10.63 -10.72 22.84
CA ARG A 107 11.00 -11.96 23.53
C ARG A 107 9.75 -12.75 23.90
N PRO A 108 9.75 -14.09 23.74
CA PRO A 108 8.64 -14.89 24.23
C PRO A 108 8.51 -14.72 25.75
N THR A 109 7.30 -14.45 26.21
CA THR A 109 6.97 -14.40 27.64
C THR A 109 6.07 -15.57 28.00
N GLY A 110 6.56 -16.45 28.87
CA GLY A 110 5.82 -17.62 29.34
C GLY A 110 5.65 -18.73 28.30
N ASN A 111 4.75 -19.68 28.59
CA ASN A 111 4.48 -20.86 27.77
C ASN A 111 3.50 -20.61 26.60
N ALA A 112 3.01 -19.41 26.44
CA ALA A 112 2.12 -19.05 25.35
C ALA A 112 2.93 -18.55 24.14
N PRO A 113 2.58 -18.92 22.91
CA PRO A 113 3.24 -18.46 21.71
C PRO A 113 2.79 -17.03 21.34
N GLN A 114 2.84 -16.11 22.30
CA GLN A 114 2.52 -14.71 22.07
C GLN A 114 3.81 -13.90 21.98
N PRO A 115 3.94 -13.04 20.97
CA PRO A 115 5.04 -12.10 20.94
C PRO A 115 4.95 -11.17 22.14
N ALA A 116 6.05 -10.98 22.85
CA ALA A 116 6.14 -9.95 23.87
C ALA A 116 6.18 -8.58 23.17
N TYR A 117 5.29 -7.70 23.55
CA TYR A 117 5.31 -6.30 23.17
C TYR A 117 6.06 -5.50 24.22
#